data_cae0f0d46ec67df3c9ddeebd6e2d9a55
#
_entry.id   cae0f0d46ec67df3c9ddeebd6e2d9a55
#
_cell.length_a   1.000
_cell.length_b   1.000
_cell.length_c   1.000
_cell.angle_alpha   90.00
_cell.angle_beta   90.00
_cell.angle_gamma   90.00
#
_symmetry.space_group_name_H-M   'P 1'
#
loop_
_entity.id
_entity.type
_entity.pdbx_description
1 polymer ?
#
loop_
_entity_poly.entity_id
_entity_poly.type
_entity_poly.pdbx_seq_one_letter_code
_entity_poly.pdbx_strand_id
1 'polypeptide(L)'
;MVDTVQSNYGQINILHNNVGVGGSKAAHDTTEENWDRIINGCLKSVFLCCRTIIPLMLKNDGGNIINTASVLGLVASPKQSAYCAAKGALVLLTKQMAVDYSVQGIRINCVCPSDISTPTHQRFFASREDPEAVRRSLMERHPINRFGKPEEVAEAVLWLASDSSSFVTGVALPVDGGLTAW
;
A
#
# COMPACT_ATOMS: atom_id res chain seq x y z
N MET A 1 11.32 -8.24 16.33
CA MET A 1 10.17 -8.74 15.53
C MET A 1 10.60 -9.86 14.58
N VAL A 2 11.50 -9.64 13.61
CA VAL A 2 11.92 -10.69 12.64
C VAL A 2 12.48 -11.91 13.37
N ASP A 3 13.46 -11.73 14.26
CA ASP A 3 14.05 -12.83 15.04
C ASP A 3 13.01 -13.61 15.83
N THR A 4 12.01 -12.93 16.40
CA THR A 4 10.92 -13.57 17.15
C THR A 4 10.07 -14.46 16.24
N VAL A 5 9.75 -13.99 15.01
CA VAL A 5 8.97 -14.77 14.04
C VAL A 5 9.78 -16.00 13.59
N GLN A 6 11.06 -15.82 13.25
CA GLN A 6 11.92 -16.94 12.87
C GLN A 6 12.08 -17.97 13.98
N SER A 7 12.28 -17.53 15.22
CA SER A 7 12.41 -18.46 16.35
C SER A 7 11.14 -19.28 16.62
N ASN A 8 9.96 -18.70 16.36
CA ASN A 8 8.69 -19.37 16.63
C ASN A 8 8.15 -20.20 15.46
N TYR A 9 8.44 -19.80 14.23
CA TYR A 9 7.80 -20.37 13.01
C TYR A 9 8.81 -20.88 11.98
N GLY A 10 10.11 -20.73 12.22
CA GLY A 10 11.17 -21.21 11.34
C GLY A 10 11.50 -20.24 10.23
N GLN A 11 10.64 -20.09 9.22
CA GLN A 11 10.91 -19.25 8.06
C GLN A 11 9.80 -18.22 7.81
N ILE A 12 10.14 -17.18 7.05
CA ILE A 12 9.20 -16.14 6.62
C ILE A 12 9.03 -16.27 5.11
N ASN A 13 7.85 -16.72 4.68
CA ASN A 13 7.52 -16.93 3.26
C ASN A 13 6.76 -15.74 2.66
N ILE A 14 6.00 -15.01 3.49
CA ILE A 14 5.17 -13.88 3.05
C ILE A 14 5.48 -12.67 3.94
N LEU A 15 5.70 -11.51 3.31
CA LEU A 15 5.76 -10.20 3.96
C LEU A 15 4.64 -9.31 3.41
N HIS A 16 3.70 -8.92 4.25
CA HIS A 16 2.70 -7.91 3.90
C HIS A 16 2.99 -6.58 4.61
N ASN A 17 3.46 -5.59 3.87
CA ASN A 17 3.69 -4.23 4.36
C ASN A 17 2.41 -3.41 4.22
N ASN A 18 1.61 -3.31 5.27
CA ASN A 18 0.31 -2.64 5.24
C ASN A 18 0.26 -1.32 6.04
N VAL A 19 1.16 -1.12 6.98
CA VAL A 19 1.16 0.08 7.82
C VAL A 19 1.43 1.34 7.00
N GLY A 20 0.70 2.41 7.29
CA GLY A 20 0.89 3.71 6.67
C GLY A 20 0.30 4.82 7.52
N VAL A 21 0.67 6.06 7.22
CA VAL A 21 0.19 7.26 7.91
C VAL A 21 -0.34 8.28 6.90
N GLY A 22 -1.44 8.94 7.24
CA GLY A 22 -2.04 10.00 6.44
C GLY A 22 -1.76 11.40 7.01
N GLY A 23 -2.58 12.39 6.62
CA GLY A 23 -2.50 13.76 7.11
C GLY A 23 -1.57 14.65 6.30
N SER A 24 -1.47 14.41 4.99
CA SER A 24 -0.76 15.27 4.03
C SER A 24 -1.51 16.60 3.80
N LYS A 25 -0.80 17.57 3.24
CA LYS A 25 -1.28 18.92 2.91
C LYS A 25 -0.84 19.30 1.50
N ALA A 26 -1.22 20.52 1.06
CA ALA A 26 -0.63 21.12 -0.14
C ALA A 26 0.89 21.32 0.04
N ALA A 27 1.64 21.37 -1.04
CA ALA A 27 3.11 21.39 -0.96
C ALA A 27 3.65 22.58 -0.13
N HIS A 28 3.09 23.77 -0.33
CA HIS A 28 3.52 24.97 0.41
C HIS A 28 3.08 24.99 1.89
N ASP A 29 2.06 24.19 2.25
CA ASP A 29 1.56 24.05 3.63
C ASP A 29 2.18 22.86 4.38
N THR A 30 2.96 22.02 3.68
CA THR A 30 3.57 20.82 4.26
C THR A 30 4.86 21.22 4.95
N THR A 31 4.90 21.05 6.29
CA THR A 31 6.15 21.23 7.04
C THR A 31 7.10 20.06 6.78
N GLU A 32 8.40 20.29 6.96
CA GLU A 32 9.43 19.27 6.85
C GLU A 32 9.15 18.08 7.78
N GLU A 33 8.74 18.36 9.03
CA GLU A 33 8.34 17.34 10.00
C GLU A 33 7.15 16.49 9.51
N ASN A 34 6.12 17.11 8.92
CA ASN A 34 4.98 16.38 8.37
C ASN A 34 5.38 15.55 7.14
N TRP A 35 6.24 16.10 6.28
CA TRP A 35 6.84 15.38 5.16
C TRP A 35 7.59 14.16 5.63
N ASP A 36 8.52 14.30 6.55
CA ASP A 36 9.36 13.23 7.08
C ASP A 36 8.52 12.14 7.77
N ARG A 37 7.51 12.53 8.53
CA ARG A 37 6.58 11.60 9.17
C ARG A 37 5.88 10.72 8.15
N ILE A 38 5.43 11.28 7.03
CA ILE A 38 4.72 10.55 5.98
C ILE A 38 5.70 9.67 5.19
N ILE A 39 6.84 10.21 4.78
CA ILE A 39 7.88 9.44 4.07
C ILE A 39 8.38 8.28 4.94
N ASN A 40 8.67 8.53 6.21
CA ASN A 40 9.13 7.49 7.13
C ASN A 40 8.06 6.42 7.35
N GLY A 41 6.79 6.80 7.54
CA GLY A 41 5.70 5.87 7.82
C GLY A 41 5.19 5.10 6.61
N CYS A 42 5.26 5.67 5.40
CA CYS A 42 4.67 5.06 4.20
C CYS A 42 5.69 4.44 3.23
N LEU A 43 6.96 4.85 3.28
CA LEU A 43 7.98 4.41 2.34
C LEU A 43 9.19 3.78 3.07
N LYS A 44 9.84 4.55 3.96
CA LYS A 44 11.06 4.08 4.65
C LYS A 44 10.81 2.84 5.50
N SER A 45 9.65 2.75 6.17
CA SER A 45 9.24 1.58 6.95
C SER A 45 9.20 0.31 6.09
N VAL A 46 8.62 0.41 4.88
CA VAL A 46 8.56 -0.71 3.92
C VAL A 46 9.97 -1.10 3.46
N PHE A 47 10.79 -0.12 3.08
CA PHE A 47 12.18 -0.37 2.71
C PHE A 47 12.95 -1.12 3.81
N LEU A 48 12.81 -0.69 5.07
CA LEU A 48 13.49 -1.33 6.20
C LEU A 48 13.03 -2.77 6.44
N CYS A 49 11.72 -3.04 6.31
CA CYS A 49 11.19 -4.40 6.37
C CYS A 49 11.74 -5.26 5.23
N CYS A 50 11.67 -4.78 3.99
CA CYS A 50 12.20 -5.50 2.83
C CYS A 50 13.71 -5.76 2.94
N ARG A 51 14.49 -4.74 3.33
CA ARG A 51 15.93 -4.88 3.56
C ARG A 51 16.28 -6.00 4.53
N THR A 52 15.45 -6.22 5.55
CA THR A 52 15.69 -7.25 6.57
C THR A 52 15.20 -8.63 6.12
N ILE A 53 14.05 -8.69 5.42
CA ILE A 53 13.39 -9.96 5.08
C ILE A 53 13.93 -10.57 3.79
N ILE A 54 14.27 -9.78 2.77
CA ILE A 54 14.75 -10.29 1.48
C ILE A 54 15.96 -11.24 1.64
N PRO A 55 17.00 -10.91 2.43
CA PRO A 55 18.13 -11.84 2.63
C PRO A 55 17.71 -13.18 3.26
N LEU A 56 16.63 -13.21 4.03
CA LEU A 56 16.11 -14.45 4.62
C LEU A 56 15.32 -15.25 3.58
N MET A 57 14.50 -14.60 2.77
CA MET A 57 13.78 -15.26 1.67
C MET A 57 14.74 -15.86 0.65
N LEU A 58 15.84 -15.16 0.34
CA LEU A 58 16.88 -15.66 -0.58
C LEU A 58 17.57 -16.94 -0.07
N LYS A 59 17.63 -17.14 1.25
CA LYS A 59 18.17 -18.36 1.88
C LYS A 59 17.17 -19.51 1.92
N ASN A 60 15.89 -19.23 1.71
CA ASN A 60 14.77 -20.17 1.84
C ASN A 60 14.08 -20.43 0.49
N ASP A 61 14.83 -20.36 -0.62
CA ASP A 61 14.38 -20.63 -1.99
C ASP A 61 13.24 -19.70 -2.47
N GLY A 62 13.14 -18.49 -1.92
CA GLY A 62 12.21 -17.49 -2.38
C GLY A 62 11.20 -17.01 -1.34
N GLY A 63 10.17 -16.28 -1.83
CA GLY A 63 9.13 -15.71 -0.99
C GLY A 63 8.19 -14.78 -1.74
N ASN A 64 7.32 -14.12 -1.00
CA ASN A 64 6.33 -13.24 -1.57
C ASN A 64 6.19 -11.96 -0.74
N ILE A 65 6.31 -10.80 -1.37
CA ILE A 65 6.18 -9.49 -0.72
C ILE A 65 5.01 -8.75 -1.34
N ILE A 66 4.06 -8.33 -0.51
CA ILE A 66 2.93 -7.52 -0.91
C ILE A 66 2.98 -6.18 -0.18
N ASN A 67 3.02 -5.08 -0.90
CA ASN A 67 3.01 -3.75 -0.33
C ASN A 67 1.63 -3.11 -0.48
N THR A 68 1.11 -2.46 0.55
CA THR A 68 -0.10 -1.63 0.44
C THR A 68 0.30 -0.21 0.05
N ALA A 69 0.23 0.06 -1.26
CA ALA A 69 0.42 1.40 -1.80
C ALA A 69 -0.88 2.24 -1.65
N SER A 70 -1.37 2.84 -2.71
CA SER A 70 -2.65 3.57 -2.79
C SER A 70 -2.92 3.93 -4.25
N VAL A 71 -4.16 4.18 -4.63
CA VAL A 71 -4.47 4.88 -5.89
C VAL A 71 -3.73 6.21 -6.00
N LEU A 72 -3.44 6.87 -4.87
CA LEU A 72 -2.63 8.10 -4.83
C LEU A 72 -1.13 7.87 -5.08
N GLY A 73 -0.72 6.66 -5.36
CA GLY A 73 0.56 6.33 -5.97
C GLY A 73 0.49 6.20 -7.50
N LEU A 74 -0.72 6.21 -8.07
CA LEU A 74 -0.99 6.09 -9.51
C LEU A 74 -1.52 7.41 -10.10
N VAL A 75 -2.36 8.11 -9.33
CA VAL A 75 -2.96 9.40 -9.67
C VAL A 75 -2.80 10.39 -8.53
N ALA A 76 -3.05 11.67 -8.79
CA ALA A 76 -2.95 12.72 -7.77
C ALA A 76 -4.31 13.11 -7.19
N SER A 77 -4.30 13.67 -5.98
CA SER A 77 -5.44 14.33 -5.36
C SER A 77 -5.00 15.63 -4.68
N PRO A 78 -5.85 16.65 -4.61
CA PRO A 78 -5.51 17.91 -3.94
C PRO A 78 -5.07 17.71 -2.49
N LYS A 79 -4.10 18.50 -2.04
CA LYS A 79 -3.60 18.52 -0.66
C LYS A 79 -3.00 17.19 -0.18
N GLN A 80 -2.40 16.40 -1.10
CA GLN A 80 -1.80 15.09 -0.80
C GLN A 80 -0.31 15.01 -1.20
N SER A 81 0.44 16.12 -1.12
CA SER A 81 1.80 16.22 -1.66
C SER A 81 2.74 15.11 -1.16
N ALA A 82 2.98 15.04 0.14
CA ALA A 82 3.89 14.05 0.74
C ALA A 82 3.36 12.61 0.59
N TYR A 83 2.03 12.43 0.69
CA TYR A 83 1.42 11.10 0.59
C TYR A 83 1.49 10.54 -0.84
N CYS A 84 1.16 11.36 -1.85
CA CYS A 84 1.31 10.95 -3.26
C CYS A 84 2.78 10.64 -3.58
N ALA A 85 3.72 11.46 -3.11
CA ALA A 85 5.15 11.21 -3.29
C ALA A 85 5.58 9.87 -2.67
N ALA A 86 5.20 9.61 -1.41
CA ALA A 86 5.52 8.36 -0.72
C ALA A 86 4.91 7.13 -1.40
N LYS A 87 3.62 7.20 -1.77
CA LYS A 87 2.92 6.07 -2.38
C LYS A 87 3.32 5.84 -3.83
N GLY A 88 3.63 6.89 -4.59
CA GLY A 88 4.23 6.79 -5.93
C GLY A 88 5.62 6.16 -5.90
N ALA A 89 6.46 6.61 -4.96
CA ALA A 89 7.76 6.00 -4.73
C ALA A 89 7.66 4.53 -4.31
N LEU A 90 6.65 4.16 -3.49
CA LEU A 90 6.42 2.77 -3.10
C LEU A 90 6.00 1.88 -4.29
N VAL A 91 5.18 2.40 -5.20
CA VAL A 91 4.82 1.69 -6.45
C VAL A 91 6.08 1.41 -7.27
N LEU A 92 6.94 2.42 -7.47
CA LEU A 92 8.16 2.23 -8.25
C LEU A 92 9.19 1.35 -7.53
N LEU A 93 9.34 1.48 -6.21
CA LEU A 93 10.19 0.61 -5.40
C LEU A 93 9.74 -0.86 -5.49
N THR A 94 8.43 -1.12 -5.49
CA THR A 94 7.86 -2.46 -5.70
C THR A 94 8.30 -3.05 -7.04
N LYS A 95 8.18 -2.28 -8.12
CA LYS A 95 8.61 -2.70 -9.47
C LYS A 95 10.11 -2.94 -9.54
N GLN A 96 10.90 -2.05 -8.97
CA GLN A 96 12.35 -2.15 -8.95
C GLN A 96 12.82 -3.41 -8.21
N MET A 97 12.26 -3.67 -7.02
CA MET A 97 12.58 -4.89 -6.27
C MET A 97 12.12 -6.17 -7.00
N ALA A 98 10.98 -6.13 -7.70
CA ALA A 98 10.53 -7.26 -8.52
C ALA A 98 11.55 -7.59 -9.63
N VAL A 99 12.12 -6.58 -10.29
CA VAL A 99 13.17 -6.78 -11.31
C VAL A 99 14.41 -7.41 -10.70
N ASP A 100 14.82 -6.97 -9.50
CA ASP A 100 16.05 -7.48 -8.86
C ASP A 100 15.91 -8.92 -8.37
N TYR A 101 14.72 -9.30 -7.82
CA TYR A 101 14.61 -10.53 -7.02
C TYR A 101 13.73 -11.63 -7.63
N SER A 102 12.98 -11.38 -8.71
CA SER A 102 12.09 -12.41 -9.27
C SER A 102 12.84 -13.62 -9.83
N VAL A 103 14.02 -13.44 -10.41
CA VAL A 103 14.87 -14.53 -10.88
C VAL A 103 15.35 -15.44 -9.74
N GLN A 104 15.31 -14.95 -8.51
CA GLN A 104 15.70 -15.65 -7.28
C GLN A 104 14.49 -16.18 -6.51
N GLY A 105 13.32 -16.27 -7.16
CA GLY A 105 12.11 -16.86 -6.57
C GLY A 105 11.32 -15.94 -5.66
N ILE A 106 11.59 -14.62 -5.62
CA ILE A 106 10.82 -13.70 -4.80
C ILE A 106 9.88 -12.88 -5.68
N ARG A 107 8.55 -13.07 -5.53
CA ARG A 107 7.56 -12.21 -6.18
C ARG A 107 7.27 -10.98 -5.32
N ILE A 108 7.20 -9.80 -5.93
CA ILE A 108 7.00 -8.54 -5.21
C ILE A 108 5.95 -7.71 -5.96
N ASN A 109 4.82 -7.46 -5.29
CA ASN A 109 3.67 -6.76 -5.86
C ASN A 109 3.15 -5.69 -4.90
N CYS A 110 2.29 -4.80 -5.35
CA CYS A 110 1.52 -3.95 -4.45
C CYS A 110 0.04 -3.89 -4.83
N VAL A 111 -0.80 -3.73 -3.81
CA VAL A 111 -2.19 -3.31 -3.97
C VAL A 111 -2.28 -1.80 -3.83
N CYS A 112 -3.18 -1.19 -4.61
CA CYS A 112 -3.43 0.25 -4.63
C CYS A 112 -4.91 0.51 -4.27
N PRO A 113 -5.29 0.44 -2.98
CA PRO A 113 -6.65 0.74 -2.56
C PRO A 113 -7.01 2.21 -2.76
N SER A 114 -8.30 2.47 -3.02
CA SER A 114 -8.91 3.79 -2.93
C SER A 114 -9.51 4.05 -1.54
N ASP A 115 -10.67 4.70 -1.49
CA ASP A 115 -11.41 4.97 -0.25
C ASP A 115 -12.05 3.66 0.27
N ILE A 116 -11.52 3.14 1.36
CA ILE A 116 -11.97 1.90 2.01
C ILE A 116 -12.70 2.22 3.31
N SER A 117 -13.86 1.60 3.52
CA SER A 117 -14.71 1.80 4.71
C SER A 117 -14.05 1.21 5.97
N THR A 118 -13.22 2.01 6.63
CA THR A 118 -12.49 1.63 7.85
C THR A 118 -12.83 2.56 9.01
N PRO A 119 -12.54 2.20 10.28
CA PRO A 119 -12.69 3.12 11.40
C PRO A 119 -11.94 4.45 11.22
N THR A 120 -10.79 4.44 10.55
CA THR A 120 -10.02 5.65 10.22
C THR A 120 -10.79 6.53 9.23
N HIS A 121 -11.41 5.93 8.21
CA HIS A 121 -12.23 6.63 7.24
C HIS A 121 -13.50 7.22 7.88
N GLN A 122 -14.12 6.50 8.81
CA GLN A 122 -15.26 7.02 9.59
C GLN A 122 -14.87 8.24 10.43
N ARG A 123 -13.72 8.19 11.12
CA ARG A 123 -13.18 9.34 11.89
C ARG A 123 -12.87 10.54 10.98
N PHE A 124 -12.40 10.30 9.77
CA PHE A 124 -12.17 11.35 8.79
C PHE A 124 -13.45 12.08 8.43
N PHE A 125 -14.58 11.38 8.19
CA PHE A 125 -15.87 12.01 7.94
C PHE A 125 -16.39 12.76 9.16
N ALA A 126 -16.34 12.15 10.34
CA ALA A 126 -16.81 12.77 11.58
C ALA A 126 -16.10 14.10 11.92
N SER A 127 -14.91 14.33 11.36
CA SER A 127 -14.15 15.57 11.53
C SER A 127 -14.51 16.68 10.53
N ARG A 128 -15.51 16.47 9.65
CA ARG A 128 -15.91 17.43 8.61
C ARG A 128 -17.13 18.23 9.03
N GLU A 129 -17.23 19.45 8.50
CA GLU A 129 -18.38 20.34 8.74
C GLU A 129 -19.68 19.73 8.15
N ASP A 130 -19.60 19.16 6.95
CA ASP A 130 -20.68 18.38 6.33
C ASP A 130 -20.16 16.98 5.93
N PRO A 131 -20.27 16.00 6.86
CA PRO A 131 -19.80 14.64 6.63
C PRO A 131 -20.48 13.95 5.44
N GLU A 132 -21.77 14.17 5.24
CA GLU A 132 -22.55 13.47 4.21
C GLU A 132 -22.26 14.04 2.80
N ALA A 133 -22.08 15.34 2.67
CA ALA A 133 -21.67 15.94 1.39
C ALA A 133 -20.27 15.45 0.98
N VAL A 134 -19.33 15.44 1.92
CA VAL A 134 -17.97 14.93 1.65
C VAL A 134 -18.02 13.44 1.30
N ARG A 135 -18.79 12.64 2.02
CA ARG A 135 -18.95 11.22 1.76
C ARG A 135 -19.50 10.97 0.35
N ARG A 136 -20.56 11.68 -0.03
CA ARG A 136 -21.19 11.57 -1.35
C ARG A 136 -20.18 11.93 -2.46
N SER A 137 -19.52 13.07 -2.34
CA SER A 137 -18.53 13.53 -3.31
C SER A 137 -17.38 12.53 -3.51
N LEU A 138 -16.93 11.85 -2.44
CA LEU A 138 -15.89 10.81 -2.56
C LEU A 138 -16.45 9.52 -3.17
N MET A 139 -17.69 9.13 -2.86
CA MET A 139 -18.34 7.97 -3.48
C MET A 139 -18.53 8.14 -4.98
N GLU A 140 -18.99 9.30 -5.43
CA GLU A 140 -19.22 9.62 -6.84
C GLU A 140 -17.98 9.55 -7.71
N ARG A 141 -16.78 9.59 -7.11
CA ARG A 141 -15.51 9.39 -7.82
C ARG A 141 -15.28 7.93 -8.24
N HIS A 142 -16.01 7.00 -7.67
CA HIS A 142 -15.90 5.58 -7.96
C HIS A 142 -17.01 5.16 -8.94
N PRO A 143 -16.70 4.66 -10.13
CA PRO A 143 -17.71 4.12 -11.05
C PRO A 143 -18.68 3.12 -10.43
N ILE A 144 -18.19 2.30 -9.48
CA ILE A 144 -19.01 1.35 -8.73
C ILE A 144 -19.93 2.01 -7.69
N ASN A 145 -19.80 3.33 -7.50
CA ASN A 145 -20.61 4.20 -6.64
C ASN A 145 -20.73 3.75 -5.16
N ARG A 146 -19.66 3.22 -4.61
CA ARG A 146 -19.52 2.91 -3.18
C ARG A 146 -18.05 2.89 -2.78
N PHE A 147 -17.78 2.95 -1.48
CA PHE A 147 -16.46 2.65 -0.93
C PHE A 147 -16.17 1.16 -0.96
N GLY A 148 -14.89 0.82 -1.05
CA GLY A 148 -14.42 -0.55 -0.88
C GLY A 148 -14.59 -1.02 0.57
N LYS A 149 -14.64 -2.34 0.76
CA LYS A 149 -14.60 -2.99 2.07
C LYS A 149 -13.16 -3.46 2.35
N PRO A 150 -12.73 -3.50 3.63
CA PRO A 150 -11.43 -4.06 3.99
C PRO A 150 -11.20 -5.47 3.43
N GLU A 151 -12.25 -6.30 3.42
CA GLU A 151 -12.23 -7.68 2.92
C GLU A 151 -11.89 -7.73 1.42
N GLU A 152 -12.36 -6.76 0.62
CA GLU A 152 -12.07 -6.71 -0.83
C GLU A 152 -10.58 -6.44 -1.10
N VAL A 153 -9.94 -5.64 -0.23
CA VAL A 153 -8.48 -5.45 -0.29
C VAL A 153 -7.74 -6.69 0.20
N ALA A 154 -8.24 -7.32 1.27
CA ALA A 154 -7.65 -8.53 1.83
C ALA A 154 -7.67 -9.70 0.83
N GLU A 155 -8.76 -9.88 0.06
CA GLU A 155 -8.85 -10.89 -1.00
C GLU A 155 -7.82 -10.65 -2.12
N ALA A 156 -7.61 -9.40 -2.53
CA ALA A 156 -6.58 -9.06 -3.50
C ALA A 156 -5.16 -9.37 -2.98
N VAL A 157 -4.90 -9.08 -1.70
CA VAL A 157 -3.64 -9.43 -1.04
C VAL A 157 -3.48 -10.95 -0.95
N LEU A 158 -4.52 -11.68 -0.56
CA LEU A 158 -4.51 -13.14 -0.47
C LEU A 158 -4.22 -13.78 -1.82
N TRP A 159 -4.86 -13.31 -2.89
CA TRP A 159 -4.58 -13.78 -4.25
C TRP A 159 -3.13 -13.53 -4.65
N LEU A 160 -2.60 -12.31 -4.43
CA LEU A 160 -1.19 -11.99 -4.71
C LEU A 160 -0.22 -12.82 -3.84
N ALA A 161 -0.62 -13.20 -2.63
CA ALA A 161 0.19 -14.02 -1.72
C ALA A 161 0.19 -15.50 -2.10
N SER A 162 -0.79 -15.98 -2.86
CA SER A 162 -0.97 -17.39 -3.22
C SER A 162 -0.24 -17.77 -4.52
N ASP A 163 -0.15 -19.09 -4.78
CA ASP A 163 0.39 -19.65 -6.01
C ASP A 163 -0.50 -19.36 -7.24
N SER A 164 -1.77 -19.00 -7.03
CA SER A 164 -2.68 -18.59 -8.11
C SER A 164 -2.18 -17.34 -8.86
N SER A 165 -1.24 -16.59 -8.28
CA SER A 165 -0.58 -15.46 -8.90
C SER A 165 0.92 -15.71 -9.21
N SER A 166 1.31 -16.99 -9.41
CA SER A 166 2.71 -17.40 -9.60
C SER A 166 3.43 -16.72 -10.77
N PHE A 167 2.71 -16.24 -11.79
CA PHE A 167 3.28 -15.50 -12.93
C PHE A 167 3.07 -13.99 -12.83
N VAL A 168 2.77 -13.47 -11.61
CA VAL A 168 2.51 -12.05 -11.35
C VAL A 168 3.56 -11.50 -10.40
N THR A 169 4.41 -10.59 -10.92
CA THR A 169 5.39 -9.83 -10.14
C THR A 169 5.55 -8.43 -10.71
N GLY A 170 5.84 -7.43 -9.88
CA GLY A 170 5.98 -6.03 -10.26
C GLY A 170 4.65 -5.31 -10.54
N VAL A 171 3.49 -5.92 -10.26
CA VAL A 171 2.21 -5.28 -10.51
C VAL A 171 1.86 -4.25 -9.41
N ALA A 172 1.27 -3.13 -9.84
CA ALA A 172 0.52 -2.23 -8.97
C ALA A 172 -0.97 -2.46 -9.25
N LEU A 173 -1.64 -3.24 -8.41
CA LEU A 173 -3.01 -3.69 -8.60
C LEU A 173 -4.00 -2.69 -7.97
N PRO A 174 -4.77 -1.90 -8.76
CA PRO A 174 -5.82 -1.06 -8.22
C PRO A 174 -6.94 -1.91 -7.59
N VAL A 175 -7.37 -1.52 -6.39
CA VAL A 175 -8.55 -2.07 -5.70
C VAL A 175 -9.41 -0.86 -5.34
N ASP A 176 -10.07 -0.30 -6.34
CA ASP A 176 -10.49 1.10 -6.33
C ASP A 176 -11.88 1.38 -6.89
N GLY A 177 -12.65 0.35 -7.24
CA GLY A 177 -13.99 0.51 -7.81
C GLY A 177 -14.02 1.29 -9.12
N GLY A 178 -12.90 1.28 -9.87
CA GLY A 178 -12.74 1.95 -11.16
C GLY A 178 -12.31 3.42 -11.08
N LEU A 179 -11.94 3.93 -9.89
CA LEU A 179 -11.54 5.34 -9.70
C LEU A 179 -10.39 5.77 -10.64
N THR A 180 -9.45 4.88 -10.93
CA THR A 180 -8.28 5.18 -11.79
C THR A 180 -8.45 4.76 -13.24
N ALA A 181 -9.64 4.33 -13.66
CA ALA A 181 -9.89 3.87 -15.04
C ALA A 181 -10.17 5.00 -16.04
N TRP A 182 -10.29 6.25 -15.59
CA TRP A 182 -10.57 7.45 -16.42
C TRP A 182 -9.72 8.64 -16.01
#